data_33b90ed107d2af6b927e3f281812d8bb
#
_entry.id   33b90ed107d2af6b927e3f281812d8bb
#
_cell.length_a   1.000
_cell.length_b   1.000
_cell.length_c   1.000
_cell.angle_alpha   90.00
_cell.angle_beta   90.00
_cell.angle_gamma   90.00
#
_symmetry.space_group_name_H-M   'P 1'
#
loop_
_entity.id
_entity.type
_entity.pdbx_description
1 polymer ?
#
loop_
_entity_poly.entity_id
_entity_poly.type
_entity_poly.pdbx_seq_one_letter_code
_entity_poly.pdbx_strand_id
1 'polypeptide(L)'
;VAAREGEDAGRGRRVALEGDTPTASRVFTFPGGDSDDNLCAVATTVGNYWIQAVAALPGVMVLDLSDPAAPREVARLVVDGARFAKPHWVSANRDGTRLAVTGMGPWVLMARFDPATGAIALDSTFQENGAPGISVKAPNGAMLHPHGVAWGP
;
A
#
# COMPACT_ATOMS: atom_id res chain seq x y z
N VAL A 1 -11.18 5.21 -7.23
CA VAL A 1 -10.24 4.66 -8.23
C VAL A 1 -10.36 3.14 -8.17
N ALA A 2 -10.71 2.51 -9.27
CA ALA A 2 -10.79 1.06 -9.39
C ALA A 2 -9.69 0.56 -10.34
N ALA A 3 -8.94 -0.45 -9.92
CA ALA A 3 -8.07 -1.20 -10.81
C ALA A 3 -8.86 -2.34 -11.45
N ARG A 4 -8.68 -2.57 -12.76
CA ARG A 4 -9.19 -3.74 -13.45
C ARG A 4 -8.09 -4.80 -13.53
N GLU A 5 -8.47 -6.05 -13.36
CA GLU A 5 -7.57 -7.18 -13.63
C GLU A 5 -7.29 -7.25 -15.15
N GLY A 6 -6.05 -7.52 -15.54
CA GLY A 6 -5.61 -7.61 -16.92
C GLY A 6 -4.79 -6.39 -17.37
N GLU A 7 -5.06 -5.85 -18.55
CA GLU A 7 -4.29 -4.78 -19.23
C GLU A 7 -4.07 -3.48 -18.43
N ASP A 8 -4.72 -3.34 -17.27
CA ASP A 8 -4.67 -2.15 -16.42
C ASP A 8 -3.93 -2.34 -15.09
N ALA A 9 -3.29 -3.48 -14.87
CA ALA A 9 -2.48 -3.72 -13.67
C ALA A 9 -1.43 -2.60 -13.51
N GLY A 10 -1.34 -2.00 -12.34
CA GLY A 10 -0.39 -0.92 -12.04
C GLY A 10 -0.80 0.47 -12.55
N ARG A 11 -2.06 0.67 -12.96
CA ARG A 11 -2.56 1.98 -13.42
C ARG A 11 -3.63 2.54 -12.49
N GLY A 12 -3.44 3.78 -12.05
CA GLY A 12 -4.48 4.57 -11.37
C GLY A 12 -5.45 5.17 -12.39
N ARG A 13 -6.76 4.98 -12.17
CA ARG A 13 -7.81 5.59 -12.99
C ARG A 13 -8.71 6.46 -12.15
N ARG A 14 -9.06 7.63 -12.68
CA ARG A 14 -10.16 8.45 -12.18
C ARG A 14 -11.43 8.03 -12.90
N VAL A 15 -12.48 7.78 -12.14
CA VAL A 15 -13.84 7.54 -12.68
C VAL A 15 -14.67 8.78 -12.37
N ALA A 16 -15.16 9.46 -13.40
CA ALA A 16 -16.14 10.52 -13.28
C ALA A 16 -17.54 9.90 -13.38
N LEU A 17 -18.38 10.22 -12.41
CA LEU A 17 -19.77 9.73 -12.31
C LEU A 17 -20.79 10.80 -12.73
N GLU A 18 -20.31 11.86 -13.39
CA GLU A 18 -21.15 12.95 -13.88
C GLU A 18 -21.83 12.53 -15.18
N GLY A 19 -23.16 12.75 -15.23
CA GLY A 19 -24.01 12.37 -16.38
C GLY A 19 -24.45 10.90 -16.35
N ASP A 20 -25.11 10.47 -17.42
CA ASP A 20 -25.75 9.15 -17.53
C ASP A 20 -24.75 8.00 -17.78
N THR A 21 -23.52 8.33 -18.15
CA THR A 21 -22.49 7.32 -18.48
C THR A 21 -21.18 7.63 -17.75
N PRO A 22 -20.75 6.76 -16.81
CA PRO A 22 -19.47 6.91 -16.15
C PRO A 22 -18.30 6.86 -17.15
N THR A 23 -17.35 7.78 -17.00
CA THR A 23 -16.13 7.80 -17.81
C THR A 23 -14.90 7.50 -16.95
N ALA A 24 -13.93 6.75 -17.49
CA ALA A 24 -12.70 6.42 -16.81
C ALA A 24 -11.49 6.95 -17.59
N SER A 25 -10.63 7.69 -16.92
CA SER A 25 -9.36 8.18 -17.48
C SER A 25 -8.18 7.70 -16.65
N ARG A 26 -7.08 7.33 -17.31
CA ARG A 26 -5.83 7.04 -16.63
C ARG A 26 -5.22 8.33 -16.11
N VAL A 27 -4.89 8.38 -14.82
CA VAL A 27 -4.31 9.55 -14.16
C VAL A 27 -2.94 9.28 -13.56
N PHE A 28 -2.57 8.00 -13.36
CA PHE A 28 -1.27 7.62 -12.80
C PHE A 28 -0.84 6.24 -13.31
N THR A 29 0.48 5.99 -13.35
CA THR A 29 1.06 4.66 -13.62
C THR A 29 2.04 4.33 -12.50
N PHE A 30 1.81 3.22 -11.81
CA PHE A 30 2.71 2.72 -10.77
C PHE A 30 3.95 2.07 -11.39
N PRO A 31 5.09 2.06 -10.67
CA PRO A 31 6.28 1.31 -11.10
C PRO A 31 5.95 -0.16 -11.39
N GLY A 32 6.61 -0.73 -12.39
CA GLY A 32 6.34 -2.09 -12.86
C GLY A 32 5.22 -2.16 -13.92
N GLY A 33 4.43 -1.10 -14.09
CA GLY A 33 3.45 -0.98 -15.18
C GLY A 33 2.57 -2.21 -15.33
N ASP A 34 2.58 -2.82 -16.51
CA ASP A 34 1.76 -3.97 -16.90
C ASP A 34 2.39 -5.32 -16.56
N SER A 35 3.40 -5.38 -15.67
CA SER A 35 4.00 -6.65 -15.28
C SER A 35 3.01 -7.48 -14.43
N ASP A 36 3.02 -8.80 -14.63
CA ASP A 36 2.28 -9.78 -13.82
C ASP A 36 2.64 -9.73 -12.32
N ASP A 37 3.73 -9.06 -11.98
CA ASP A 37 4.15 -8.81 -10.59
C ASP A 37 3.36 -7.69 -9.90
N ASN A 38 2.64 -6.86 -10.63
CA ASN A 38 1.71 -5.87 -10.07
C ASN A 38 0.36 -6.50 -9.75
N LEU A 39 0.36 -7.36 -8.75
CA LEU A 39 -0.85 -7.95 -8.20
C LEU A 39 -1.81 -6.85 -7.70
N CYS A 40 -3.09 -7.13 -7.77
CA CYS A 40 -4.14 -6.29 -7.19
C CYS A 40 -3.84 -6.02 -5.71
N ALA A 41 -3.34 -4.82 -5.42
CA ALA A 41 -2.94 -4.43 -4.08
C ALA A 41 -4.02 -3.56 -3.44
N VAL A 42 -4.28 -3.81 -2.15
CA VAL A 42 -5.23 -3.03 -1.37
C VAL A 42 -4.56 -1.76 -0.88
N ALA A 43 -5.15 -0.62 -1.23
CA ALA A 43 -4.73 0.69 -0.79
C ALA A 43 -5.55 1.18 0.40
N THR A 44 -5.06 2.22 1.06
CA THR A 44 -5.81 3.00 2.05
C THR A 44 -5.73 4.48 1.71
N THR A 45 -6.61 5.29 2.30
CA THR A 45 -6.56 6.76 2.18
C THR A 45 -6.45 7.40 3.55
N VAL A 46 -5.65 8.46 3.64
CA VAL A 46 -5.56 9.32 4.83
C VAL A 46 -5.60 10.77 4.35
N GLY A 47 -6.67 11.49 4.68
CA GLY A 47 -6.89 12.83 4.12
C GLY A 47 -6.89 12.79 2.59
N ASN A 48 -6.07 13.62 1.97
CA ASN A 48 -5.90 13.67 0.51
C ASN A 48 -4.86 12.67 -0.02
N TYR A 49 -4.31 11.83 0.81
CA TYR A 49 -3.28 10.89 0.38
C TYR A 49 -3.87 9.52 0.06
N TRP A 50 -3.53 9.00 -1.11
CA TRP A 50 -3.70 7.60 -1.50
C TRP A 50 -2.41 6.86 -1.20
N ILE A 51 -2.49 5.80 -0.42
CA ILE A 51 -1.33 5.02 0.04
C ILE A 51 -1.48 3.62 -0.53
N GLN A 52 -0.56 3.23 -1.41
CA GLN A 52 -0.63 2.02 -2.20
C GLN A 52 0.56 1.11 -1.91
N ALA A 53 0.30 -0.14 -1.55
CA ALA A 53 1.32 -1.18 -1.60
C ALA A 53 1.62 -1.52 -3.07
N VAL A 54 2.90 -1.61 -3.44
CA VAL A 54 3.34 -1.83 -4.82
C VAL A 54 4.28 -3.02 -4.88
N ALA A 55 3.85 -4.12 -5.46
CA ALA A 55 4.60 -5.38 -5.46
C ALA A 55 5.92 -5.27 -6.24
N ALA A 56 5.93 -4.54 -7.35
CA ALA A 56 7.12 -4.30 -8.16
C ALA A 56 8.13 -3.32 -7.51
N LEU A 57 7.66 -2.53 -6.55
CA LEU A 57 8.47 -1.71 -5.68
C LEU A 57 8.36 -2.35 -4.29
N PRO A 58 9.33 -3.11 -3.76
CA PRO A 58 9.15 -3.78 -2.47
C PRO A 58 8.86 -2.76 -1.35
N GLY A 59 7.68 -2.16 -1.38
CA GLY A 59 7.34 -1.02 -0.54
C GLY A 59 5.95 -0.45 -0.74
N VAL A 60 5.80 0.79 -0.30
CA VAL A 60 4.57 1.56 -0.32
C VAL A 60 4.82 2.91 -0.98
N MET A 61 3.90 3.34 -1.81
CA MET A 61 3.91 4.63 -2.46
C MET A 61 2.79 5.51 -1.94
N VAL A 62 3.05 6.79 -1.77
CA VAL A 62 2.08 7.81 -1.33
C VAL A 62 1.83 8.79 -2.46
N LEU A 63 0.58 8.90 -2.87
CA LEU A 63 0.13 9.87 -3.87
C LEU A 63 -0.72 10.95 -3.20
N ASP A 64 -0.42 12.20 -3.50
CA ASP A 64 -1.28 13.34 -3.19
C ASP A 64 -2.41 13.43 -4.22
N LEU A 65 -3.64 13.38 -3.77
CA LEU A 65 -4.87 13.50 -4.57
C LEU A 65 -5.54 14.86 -4.43
N SER A 66 -4.85 15.90 -3.99
CA SER A 66 -5.41 17.27 -3.92
C SER A 66 -5.94 17.72 -5.28
N ASP A 67 -5.29 17.28 -6.36
CA ASP A 67 -5.85 17.26 -7.72
C ASP A 67 -6.05 15.81 -8.17
N PRO A 68 -7.27 15.26 -8.12
CA PRO A 68 -7.53 13.88 -8.49
C PRO A 68 -7.40 13.61 -10.00
N ALA A 69 -7.27 14.64 -10.84
CA ALA A 69 -6.98 14.50 -12.26
C ALA A 69 -5.48 14.38 -12.54
N ALA A 70 -4.64 14.85 -11.62
CA ALA A 70 -3.18 14.81 -11.71
C ALA A 70 -2.53 14.38 -10.39
N PRO A 71 -2.74 13.13 -9.93
CA PRO A 71 -2.11 12.61 -8.71
C PRO A 71 -0.60 12.71 -8.78
N ARG A 72 0.03 13.10 -7.68
CA ARG A 72 1.48 13.24 -7.60
C ARG A 72 2.05 12.32 -6.53
N GLU A 73 3.13 11.60 -6.86
CA GLU A 73 3.92 10.93 -5.83
C GLU A 73 4.59 11.96 -4.93
N VAL A 74 4.39 11.83 -3.62
CA VAL A 74 5.00 12.72 -2.61
C VAL A 74 5.97 11.99 -1.71
N ALA A 75 5.81 10.68 -1.56
CA ALA A 75 6.71 9.85 -0.78
C ALA A 75 6.64 8.39 -1.23
N ARG A 76 7.71 7.64 -0.93
CA ARG A 76 7.72 6.17 -0.98
C ARG A 76 8.55 5.59 0.16
N LEU A 77 8.14 4.43 0.62
CA LEU A 77 8.87 3.60 1.55
C LEU A 77 9.28 2.33 0.83
N VAL A 78 10.56 2.12 0.61
CA VAL A 78 11.12 0.87 0.09
C VAL A 78 11.77 0.12 1.25
N VAL A 79 11.49 -1.17 1.35
CA VAL A 79 12.05 -2.04 2.40
C VAL A 79 12.83 -3.17 1.73
N ASP A 80 14.13 -3.11 1.85
CA ASP A 80 15.02 -4.13 1.31
C ASP A 80 14.93 -5.44 2.10
N GLY A 81 15.08 -6.54 1.36
CA GLY A 81 15.24 -7.87 1.93
C GLY A 81 14.02 -8.77 1.85
N ALA A 82 14.27 -10.05 2.17
CA ALA A 82 13.29 -11.14 2.03
C ALA A 82 12.06 -11.02 2.96
N ARG A 83 12.09 -10.12 3.94
CA ARG A 83 10.98 -9.91 4.87
C ARG A 83 9.79 -9.20 4.22
N PHE A 84 9.99 -8.52 3.10
CA PHE A 84 8.95 -7.72 2.46
C PHE A 84 8.81 -8.05 0.97
N ALA A 85 8.56 -9.32 0.69
CA ALA A 85 8.30 -9.76 -0.67
C ALA A 85 6.87 -9.39 -1.09
N LYS A 86 6.73 -8.77 -2.26
CA LYS A 86 5.45 -8.47 -2.94
C LYS A 86 4.39 -7.89 -1.98
N PRO A 87 4.60 -6.66 -1.45
CA PRO A 87 3.61 -6.00 -0.61
C PRO A 87 2.30 -5.83 -1.39
N HIS A 88 1.17 -6.15 -0.76
CA HIS A 88 -0.11 -6.09 -1.45
C HIS A 88 -1.28 -5.59 -0.58
N TRP A 89 -1.04 -5.32 0.70
CA TRP A 89 -2.05 -4.75 1.58
C TRP A 89 -1.45 -3.65 2.44
N VAL A 90 -2.14 -2.51 2.52
CA VAL A 90 -1.83 -1.45 3.46
C VAL A 90 -3.12 -0.96 4.13
N SER A 91 -3.07 -0.75 5.44
CA SER A 91 -4.18 -0.18 6.20
C SER A 91 -3.67 0.86 7.20
N ALA A 92 -4.43 1.93 7.39
CA ALA A 92 -4.13 2.99 8.34
C ALA A 92 -4.91 2.77 9.64
N ASN A 93 -4.29 3.14 10.78
CA ASN A 93 -5.00 3.27 12.03
C ASN A 93 -5.99 4.46 11.99
N ARG A 94 -6.79 4.61 13.03
CA ARG A 94 -7.90 5.57 13.06
C ARG A 94 -7.48 7.03 12.86
N ASP A 95 -6.33 7.44 13.40
CA ASP A 95 -5.81 8.80 13.27
C ASP A 95 -4.91 8.99 12.04
N GLY A 96 -4.67 7.92 11.27
CA GLY A 96 -3.87 7.98 10.05
C GLY A 96 -2.36 8.09 10.27
N THR A 97 -1.88 8.00 11.52
CA THR A 97 -0.45 8.21 11.83
C THR A 97 0.41 6.94 11.73
N ARG A 98 -0.24 5.77 11.67
CA ARG A 98 0.42 4.46 11.55
C ARG A 98 -0.20 3.63 10.45
N LEU A 99 0.66 2.96 9.70
CA LEU A 99 0.27 2.08 8.60
C LEU A 99 0.79 0.66 8.89
N ALA A 100 -0.10 -0.32 8.80
CA ALA A 100 0.29 -1.72 8.76
C ALA A 100 0.37 -2.19 7.30
N VAL A 101 1.44 -2.88 6.96
CA VAL A 101 1.68 -3.36 5.60
C VAL A 101 1.99 -4.85 5.64
N THR A 102 1.32 -5.61 4.76
CA THR A 102 1.57 -7.05 4.58
C THR A 102 1.89 -7.35 3.12
N GLY A 103 2.56 -8.47 2.90
CA GLY A 103 2.94 -8.96 1.59
C GLY A 103 2.72 -10.48 1.45
N MET A 104 3.41 -11.10 0.51
CA MET A 104 3.31 -12.54 0.27
C MET A 104 4.11 -13.37 1.28
N GLY A 105 4.79 -12.75 2.23
CA GLY A 105 5.53 -13.41 3.32
C GLY A 105 4.75 -13.43 4.64
N PRO A 106 5.32 -14.02 5.69
CA PRO A 106 4.69 -14.12 7.01
C PRO A 106 4.81 -12.84 7.85
N TRP A 107 5.24 -11.75 7.25
CA TRP A 107 5.63 -10.53 7.95
C TRP A 107 4.53 -9.47 7.93
N VAL A 108 4.38 -8.79 9.07
CA VAL A 108 3.68 -7.51 9.18
C VAL A 108 4.73 -6.45 9.42
N LEU A 109 4.77 -5.41 8.60
CA LEU A 109 5.57 -4.22 8.82
C LEU A 109 4.70 -3.09 9.37
N MET A 110 5.32 -2.18 10.10
CA MET A 110 4.68 -0.96 10.57
C MET A 110 5.43 0.25 10.02
N ALA A 111 4.69 1.21 9.49
CA ALA A 111 5.22 2.51 9.11
C ALA A 111 4.57 3.63 9.90
N ARG A 112 5.30 4.71 10.13
CA ARG A 112 4.79 6.00 10.60
C ARG A 112 4.43 6.84 9.40
N PHE A 113 3.30 7.48 9.48
CA PHE A 113 2.80 8.36 8.43
C PHE A 113 2.46 9.74 9.02
N ASP A 114 2.82 10.78 8.30
CA ASP A 114 2.45 12.14 8.64
C ASP A 114 1.29 12.61 7.76
N PRO A 115 0.07 12.71 8.31
CA PRO A 115 -1.11 13.14 7.55
C PRO A 115 -1.05 14.59 7.04
N ALA A 116 -0.16 15.42 7.60
CA ALA A 116 -0.02 16.82 7.17
C ALA A 116 0.86 16.96 5.93
N THR A 117 1.88 16.11 5.79
CA THR A 117 2.89 16.23 4.74
C THR A 117 2.93 15.06 3.75
N GLY A 118 2.28 13.93 4.09
CA GLY A 118 2.36 12.69 3.33
C GLY A 118 3.66 11.92 3.53
N ALA A 119 4.53 12.35 4.43
CA ALA A 119 5.79 11.67 4.72
C ALA A 119 5.54 10.28 5.32
N ILE A 120 6.32 9.29 4.89
CA ILE A 120 6.26 7.91 5.38
C ILE A 120 7.65 7.43 5.78
N ALA A 121 7.75 6.72 6.90
CA ALA A 121 8.98 6.11 7.37
C ALA A 121 8.70 4.78 8.05
N LEU A 122 9.65 3.83 7.96
CA LEU A 122 9.55 2.56 8.66
C LEU A 122 9.57 2.78 10.17
N ASP A 123 8.66 2.14 10.91
CA ASP A 123 8.70 2.13 12.36
C ASP A 123 9.70 1.08 12.85
N SER A 124 10.94 1.51 13.11
CA SER A 124 12.03 0.65 13.57
C SER A 124 11.81 0.08 14.97
N THR A 125 10.84 0.60 15.73
CA THR A 125 10.50 0.05 17.06
C THR A 125 9.60 -1.18 16.97
N PHE A 126 8.90 -1.36 15.85
CA PHE A 126 8.11 -2.55 15.56
C PHE A 126 8.99 -3.59 14.87
N GLN A 127 9.61 -4.46 15.67
CA GLN A 127 10.68 -5.34 15.21
C GLN A 127 10.65 -6.73 15.88
N GLU A 128 11.22 -7.70 15.21
CA GLU A 128 11.50 -9.03 15.72
C GLU A 128 12.98 -9.39 15.46
N ASN A 129 13.71 -9.79 16.52
CA ASN A 129 15.13 -10.16 16.44
C ASN A 129 16.01 -9.08 15.79
N GLY A 130 15.78 -7.82 16.15
CA GLY A 130 16.59 -6.68 15.68
C GLY A 130 16.36 -6.25 14.24
N ALA A 131 15.35 -6.82 13.56
CA ALA A 131 14.99 -6.42 12.20
C ALA A 131 13.50 -5.98 12.13
N PRO A 132 13.18 -4.97 11.31
CA PRO A 132 11.82 -4.43 11.21
C PRO A 132 10.78 -5.49 10.85
N GLY A 133 9.59 -5.34 11.45
CA GLY A 133 8.46 -6.24 11.25
C GLY A 133 8.43 -7.39 12.24
N ILE A 134 7.26 -7.99 12.38
CA ILE A 134 7.03 -9.20 13.16
C ILE A 134 6.51 -10.31 12.26
N SER A 135 6.87 -11.56 12.56
CA SER A 135 6.33 -12.73 11.87
C SER A 135 5.04 -13.21 12.53
N VAL A 136 4.08 -13.65 11.71
CA VAL A 136 2.84 -14.25 12.21
C VAL A 136 2.98 -15.76 12.20
N LYS A 137 2.73 -16.38 13.37
CA LYS A 137 2.85 -17.82 13.58
C LYS A 137 1.57 -18.39 14.16
N ALA A 138 1.20 -19.58 13.69
CA ALA A 138 0.18 -20.39 14.34
C ALA A 138 0.67 -20.93 15.68
N PRO A 139 -0.22 -21.40 16.60
CA PRO A 139 0.18 -21.99 17.87
C PRO A 139 1.13 -23.18 17.77
N ASN A 140 1.09 -23.92 16.66
CA ASN A 140 2.01 -25.04 16.36
C ASN A 140 3.35 -24.60 15.78
N GLY A 141 3.62 -23.26 15.69
CA GLY A 141 4.85 -22.69 15.15
C GLY A 141 4.89 -22.54 13.63
N ALA A 142 3.87 -22.99 12.91
CA ALA A 142 3.81 -22.82 11.45
C ALA A 142 3.70 -21.33 11.10
N MET A 143 4.46 -20.90 10.10
CA MET A 143 4.40 -19.53 9.58
C MET A 143 3.06 -19.31 8.86
N LEU A 144 2.40 -18.23 9.19
CA LEU A 144 1.17 -17.79 8.54
C LEU A 144 1.48 -16.62 7.60
N HIS A 145 0.66 -16.48 6.56
CA HIS A 145 0.77 -15.37 5.61
C HIS A 145 -0.39 -14.41 5.89
N PRO A 146 -0.17 -13.31 6.62
CA PRO A 146 -1.22 -12.34 6.91
C PRO A 146 -1.62 -11.65 5.62
N HIS A 147 -2.88 -11.79 5.22
CA HIS A 147 -3.40 -11.19 4.00
C HIS A 147 -3.86 -9.74 4.22
N GLY A 148 -4.09 -9.34 5.45
CA GLY A 148 -4.49 -7.99 5.83
C GLY A 148 -4.40 -7.77 7.33
N VAL A 149 -4.57 -6.52 7.75
CA VAL A 149 -4.57 -6.08 9.16
C VAL A 149 -5.80 -5.22 9.41
N ALA A 150 -6.52 -5.52 10.47
CA ALA A 150 -7.54 -4.65 11.03
C ALA A 150 -7.03 -4.01 12.32
N TRP A 151 -7.40 -2.75 12.53
CA TRP A 151 -7.06 -2.01 13.73
C TRP A 151 -8.19 -2.16 14.75
N GLY A 152 -7.81 -2.29 16.01
CA GLY A 152 -8.77 -2.24 17.11
C GLY A 152 -9.33 -0.83 17.36
N PRO A 153 -10.37 -0.71 18.19
CA PRO A 153 -10.97 0.55 18.59
C PRO A 153 -9.99 1.41 19.40
#